data_cfa5575f7376cb3e914170c73af163b7
#
_entry.id   cfa5575f7376cb3e914170c73af163b7
#
_cell.length_a   1.000
_cell.length_b   1.000
_cell.length_c   1.000
_cell.angle_alpha   90.00
_cell.angle_beta   90.00
_cell.angle_gamma   90.00
#
_symmetry.space_group_name_H-M   'P 1'
#
loop_
_entity.id
_entity.type
_entity.pdbx_description
1 polymer ?
#
loop_
_entity_poly.entity_id
_entity_poly.type
_entity_poly.pdbx_seq_one_letter_code
_entity_poly.pdbx_strand_id
1 'polypeptide(L)'
;MAGAAAAVAGVATTESAQPATAADLYGSGALGDWTILSRSISTAATITYVRDHDGVYMFGDSIAVQDGKALATRLMSRAGISLAVHNWSGRPTRPAVDALENWALKYGLPRRILMATGTNDIFNPPVFAAQVDRTMRIVGSNRTVIWVNTQISRTAKAAAVQVADQRNSAWINSQIHDADKKYPNLRIVRWAEYLAAQPSRMTQLLREGVHTTVPAGQDARNELMVQAITAV
;
A
#
# COMPACT_ATOMS: atom_id res chain seq x y z
N MET A 1 -10.95 -74.31 30.56
CA MET A 1 -11.26 -72.86 30.54
C MET A 1 -10.16 -72.13 29.78
N ALA A 2 -10.45 -71.75 28.58
CA ALA A 2 -9.49 -71.04 27.70
C ALA A 2 -9.89 -69.57 27.70
N GLY A 3 -8.99 -68.71 28.18
CA GLY A 3 -9.15 -67.24 28.13
C GLY A 3 -8.63 -66.68 26.83
N ALA A 4 -9.51 -66.01 26.08
CA ALA A 4 -9.15 -65.29 24.90
C ALA A 4 -8.65 -63.88 25.26
N ALA A 5 -7.41 -63.56 24.88
CA ALA A 5 -6.87 -62.19 24.99
C ALA A 5 -7.24 -61.42 23.72
N ALA A 6 -8.00 -60.33 23.86
CA ALA A 6 -8.28 -59.44 22.77
C ALA A 6 -7.14 -58.42 22.61
N ALA A 7 -6.52 -58.39 21.44
CA ALA A 7 -5.53 -57.42 21.06
C ALA A 7 -6.24 -56.13 20.58
N VAL A 8 -6.01 -54.99 21.27
CA VAL A 8 -6.46 -53.66 20.82
C VAL A 8 -5.43 -53.12 19.84
N ALA A 9 -5.83 -53.01 18.56
CA ALA A 9 -5.03 -52.33 17.58
C ALA A 9 -5.14 -50.79 17.79
N GLY A 10 -4.04 -50.17 18.20
CA GLY A 10 -3.93 -48.71 18.26
C GLY A 10 -3.87 -48.12 16.86
N VAL A 11 -4.84 -47.27 16.55
CA VAL A 11 -4.82 -46.45 15.33
C VAL A 11 -3.84 -45.32 15.57
N ALA A 12 -2.71 -45.37 14.90
CA ALA A 12 -1.78 -44.24 14.84
C ALA A 12 -2.39 -43.17 13.94
N THR A 13 -2.85 -42.06 14.53
CA THR A 13 -3.20 -40.87 13.83
C THR A 13 -1.92 -40.22 13.34
N THR A 14 -1.66 -40.26 12.01
CA THR A 14 -0.63 -39.45 11.35
C THR A 14 -1.09 -38.01 11.40
N GLU A 15 -0.54 -37.21 12.33
CA GLU A 15 -0.61 -35.76 12.28
C GLU A 15 0.03 -35.32 10.95
N SER A 16 -0.80 -34.82 10.04
CA SER A 16 -0.31 -34.18 8.82
C SER A 16 0.46 -32.92 9.24
N ALA A 17 1.77 -32.92 9.03
CA ALA A 17 2.62 -31.76 9.22
C ALA A 17 2.05 -30.60 8.38
N GLN A 18 1.55 -29.55 9.03
CA GLN A 18 1.22 -28.29 8.37
C GLN A 18 2.51 -27.80 7.67
N PRO A 19 2.41 -27.30 6.43
CA PRO A 19 3.57 -26.70 5.78
C PRO A 19 4.10 -25.58 6.68
N ALA A 20 5.39 -25.58 6.93
CA ALA A 20 6.08 -24.56 7.69
C ALA A 20 5.73 -23.20 7.10
N THR A 21 4.98 -22.38 7.85
CA THR A 21 4.73 -20.98 7.49
C THR A 21 6.09 -20.31 7.33
N ALA A 22 6.30 -19.59 6.22
CA ALA A 22 7.52 -18.82 6.01
C ALA A 22 7.83 -18.05 7.30
N ALA A 23 9.05 -18.21 7.82
CA ALA A 23 9.46 -17.64 9.09
C ALA A 23 9.15 -16.13 9.06
N ASP A 24 8.47 -15.62 10.10
CA ASP A 24 8.18 -14.19 10.24
C ASP A 24 9.48 -13.45 10.61
N LEU A 25 10.30 -13.20 9.62
CA LEU A 25 11.63 -12.59 9.77
C LEU A 25 11.56 -11.14 10.27
N TYR A 26 10.43 -10.47 10.10
CA TYR A 26 10.28 -9.04 10.38
C TYR A 26 9.31 -8.74 11.53
N GLY A 27 8.70 -9.76 12.12
CA GLY A 27 7.82 -9.66 13.28
C GLY A 27 6.41 -9.13 12.99
N SER A 28 6.10 -8.79 11.74
CA SER A 28 4.77 -8.32 11.34
C SER A 28 3.82 -9.44 10.93
N GLY A 29 4.29 -10.69 10.91
CA GLY A 29 3.52 -11.84 10.42
C GLY A 29 3.68 -12.06 8.92
N ALA A 30 2.77 -12.83 8.33
CA ALA A 30 2.76 -13.14 6.90
C ALA A 30 1.74 -12.27 6.15
N LEU A 31 2.09 -11.90 4.92
CA LEU A 31 1.16 -11.31 3.97
C LEU A 31 0.14 -12.37 3.55
N GLY A 32 -1.16 -12.06 3.70
CA GLY A 32 -2.24 -12.91 3.21
C GLY A 32 -2.35 -12.92 1.68
N ASP A 33 -3.19 -13.81 1.15
CA ASP A 33 -3.50 -13.81 -0.29
C ASP A 33 -4.34 -12.58 -0.65
N TRP A 34 -3.66 -11.55 -1.15
CA TRP A 34 -4.28 -10.30 -1.58
C TRP A 34 -4.92 -10.41 -2.97
N THR A 35 -4.60 -11.45 -3.75
CA THR A 35 -5.07 -11.58 -5.14
C THR A 35 -6.59 -11.74 -5.25
N ILE A 36 -7.22 -12.22 -4.20
CA ILE A 36 -8.67 -12.44 -4.10
C ILE A 36 -9.42 -11.23 -3.51
N LEU A 37 -8.69 -10.21 -3.02
CA LEU A 37 -9.30 -9.07 -2.34
C LEU A 37 -9.85 -8.03 -3.34
N SER A 38 -10.61 -7.08 -2.82
CA SER A 38 -11.26 -6.02 -3.60
C SER A 38 -10.26 -5.14 -4.35
N ARG A 39 -10.65 -4.70 -5.53
CA ARG A 39 -9.85 -3.84 -6.40
C ARG A 39 -10.70 -2.75 -7.06
N SER A 40 -10.06 -1.63 -7.36
CA SER A 40 -10.61 -0.55 -8.17
C SER A 40 -9.63 -0.26 -9.29
N ILE A 41 -10.02 -0.54 -10.54
CA ILE A 41 -9.17 -0.37 -11.72
C ILE A 41 -9.97 0.39 -12.77
N SER A 42 -9.40 1.49 -13.24
CA SER A 42 -10.00 2.33 -14.28
C SER A 42 -10.09 1.59 -15.62
N THR A 43 -11.10 1.92 -16.41
CA THR A 43 -11.25 1.40 -17.79
C THR A 43 -10.16 1.94 -18.72
N ALA A 44 -9.90 1.26 -19.83
CA ALA A 44 -8.95 1.72 -20.84
C ALA A 44 -9.28 3.14 -21.34
N ALA A 45 -10.56 3.44 -21.55
CA ALA A 45 -11.02 4.77 -21.97
C ALA A 45 -10.68 5.85 -20.92
N THR A 46 -10.92 5.55 -19.61
CA THR A 46 -10.55 6.48 -18.53
C THR A 46 -9.04 6.69 -18.45
N ILE A 47 -8.24 5.61 -18.57
CA ILE A 47 -6.78 5.69 -18.52
C ILE A 47 -6.26 6.60 -19.66
N THR A 48 -6.73 6.37 -20.88
CA THR A 48 -6.35 7.18 -22.05
C THR A 48 -6.76 8.64 -21.86
N TYR A 49 -8.01 8.88 -21.43
CA TYR A 49 -8.51 10.23 -21.16
C TYR A 49 -7.62 10.99 -20.16
N VAL A 50 -7.31 10.33 -19.02
CA VAL A 50 -6.50 10.95 -17.94
C VAL A 50 -5.09 11.27 -18.42
N ARG A 51 -4.48 10.39 -19.24
CA ARG A 51 -3.17 10.67 -19.86
C ARG A 51 -3.23 11.89 -20.76
N ASP A 52 -4.24 11.96 -21.64
CA ASP A 52 -4.33 12.99 -22.66
C ASP A 52 -4.71 14.38 -22.11
N HIS A 53 -5.29 14.42 -20.90
CA HIS A 53 -5.73 15.65 -20.24
C HIS A 53 -4.88 16.01 -19.00
N ASP A 54 -3.62 15.59 -18.99
CA ASP A 54 -2.65 15.88 -17.91
C ASP A 54 -3.18 15.56 -16.50
N GLY A 55 -3.89 14.45 -16.37
CA GLY A 55 -4.40 13.97 -15.08
C GLY A 55 -3.35 13.23 -14.26
N VAL A 56 -3.81 12.35 -13.37
CA VAL A 56 -2.98 11.57 -12.45
C VAL A 56 -3.26 10.08 -12.61
N TYR A 57 -2.21 9.26 -12.68
CA TYR A 57 -2.32 7.82 -12.46
C TYR A 57 -2.00 7.48 -11.02
N MET A 58 -2.90 6.76 -10.34
CA MET A 58 -2.73 6.31 -8.96
C MET A 58 -2.59 4.79 -8.91
N PHE A 59 -1.54 4.34 -8.23
CA PHE A 59 -1.30 2.93 -7.92
C PHE A 59 -1.29 2.75 -6.41
N GLY A 60 -2.23 2.00 -5.87
CA GLY A 60 -2.41 1.93 -4.43
C GLY A 60 -2.86 0.57 -3.89
N ASP A 61 -2.92 0.49 -2.58
CA ASP A 61 -3.36 -0.66 -1.79
C ASP A 61 -4.81 -0.51 -1.27
N SER A 62 -5.14 -1.15 -0.13
CA SER A 62 -6.50 -1.11 0.45
C SER A 62 -6.95 0.29 0.85
N ILE A 63 -6.05 1.13 1.34
CA ILE A 63 -6.38 2.51 1.71
C ILE A 63 -6.77 3.29 0.45
N ALA A 64 -6.06 3.06 -0.64
CA ALA A 64 -6.35 3.69 -1.94
C ALA A 64 -7.64 3.16 -2.59
N VAL A 65 -8.00 1.89 -2.39
CA VAL A 65 -9.31 1.34 -2.80
C VAL A 65 -10.43 2.10 -2.08
N GLN A 66 -10.28 2.34 -0.78
CA GLN A 66 -11.26 3.06 0.02
C GLN A 66 -11.34 4.55 -0.36
N ASP A 67 -10.18 5.21 -0.47
CA ASP A 67 -10.08 6.67 -0.54
C ASP A 67 -10.15 7.23 -1.97
N GLY A 68 -9.87 6.41 -2.98
CA GLY A 68 -9.64 6.85 -4.36
C GLY A 68 -10.82 7.57 -5.01
N LYS A 69 -12.08 7.17 -4.74
CA LYS A 69 -13.26 7.84 -5.28
C LYS A 69 -13.41 9.28 -4.72
N ALA A 70 -13.23 9.43 -3.41
CA ALA A 70 -13.30 10.74 -2.76
C ALA A 70 -12.14 11.65 -3.23
N LEU A 71 -10.93 11.09 -3.43
CA LEU A 71 -9.80 11.80 -4.00
C LEU A 71 -10.10 12.29 -5.42
N ALA A 72 -10.63 11.43 -6.29
CA ALA A 72 -11.00 11.79 -7.66
C ALA A 72 -12.00 12.96 -7.71
N THR A 73 -13.04 12.90 -6.88
CA THR A 73 -14.03 13.98 -6.77
C THR A 73 -13.37 15.29 -6.31
N ARG A 74 -12.48 15.23 -5.33
CA ARG A 74 -11.81 16.40 -4.77
C ARG A 74 -10.82 17.03 -5.75
N LEU A 75 -10.03 16.24 -6.46
CA LEU A 75 -9.13 16.70 -7.51
C LEU A 75 -9.89 17.39 -8.65
N MET A 76 -10.97 16.78 -9.11
CA MET A 76 -11.79 17.34 -10.18
C MET A 76 -12.42 18.67 -9.76
N SER A 77 -13.03 18.73 -8.56
CA SER A 77 -13.73 19.93 -8.09
C SER A 77 -12.80 21.11 -7.77
N ARG A 78 -11.56 20.85 -7.32
CA ARG A 78 -10.63 21.90 -6.89
C ARG A 78 -9.65 22.36 -7.95
N ALA A 79 -9.28 21.46 -8.87
CA ALA A 79 -8.20 21.71 -9.82
C ALA A 79 -8.51 21.26 -11.25
N GLY A 80 -9.68 20.69 -11.51
CA GLY A 80 -10.02 20.14 -12.84
C GLY A 80 -9.16 18.93 -13.23
N ILE A 81 -8.46 18.32 -12.26
CA ILE A 81 -7.53 17.20 -12.50
C ILE A 81 -8.29 15.88 -12.44
N SER A 82 -8.22 15.10 -13.51
CA SER A 82 -8.79 13.75 -13.59
C SER A 82 -7.85 12.70 -12.98
N LEU A 83 -8.43 11.60 -12.46
CA LEU A 83 -7.70 10.52 -11.81
C LEU A 83 -8.05 9.17 -12.45
N ALA A 84 -7.03 8.41 -12.86
CA ALA A 84 -7.16 7.00 -13.18
C ALA A 84 -6.46 6.16 -12.10
N VAL A 85 -7.11 5.08 -11.68
CA VAL A 85 -6.66 4.29 -10.53
C VAL A 85 -6.38 2.84 -10.92
N HIS A 86 -5.35 2.27 -10.32
CA HIS A 86 -5.09 0.85 -10.27
C HIS A 86 -4.81 0.47 -8.81
N ASN A 87 -5.87 0.33 -8.02
CA ASN A 87 -5.79 0.05 -6.59
C ASN A 87 -6.27 -1.36 -6.29
N TRP A 88 -5.58 -2.05 -5.37
CA TRP A 88 -5.93 -3.42 -5.00
C TRP A 88 -5.64 -3.66 -3.52
N SER A 89 -6.64 -4.06 -2.76
CA SER A 89 -6.54 -4.30 -1.32
C SER A 89 -5.47 -5.35 -0.99
N GLY A 90 -4.67 -5.10 0.06
CA GLY A 90 -3.63 -6.01 0.52
C GLY A 90 -2.38 -6.10 -0.36
N ARG A 91 -2.37 -5.45 -1.53
CA ARG A 91 -1.26 -5.53 -2.49
C ARG A 91 0.00 -4.84 -1.97
N PRO A 92 1.18 -5.51 -1.99
CA PRO A 92 2.47 -4.85 -1.74
C PRO A 92 2.92 -4.01 -2.94
N THR A 93 4.00 -3.27 -2.78
CA THR A 93 4.46 -2.30 -3.79
C THR A 93 4.92 -2.94 -5.09
N ARG A 94 5.59 -4.10 -5.05
CA ARG A 94 6.12 -4.75 -6.28
C ARG A 94 5.03 -4.96 -7.34
N PRO A 95 3.90 -5.65 -7.10
CA PRO A 95 2.85 -5.79 -8.12
C PRO A 95 2.14 -4.48 -8.47
N ALA A 96 2.23 -3.43 -7.66
CA ALA A 96 1.77 -2.11 -8.04
C ALA A 96 2.70 -1.47 -9.09
N VAL A 97 4.01 -1.65 -8.95
CA VAL A 97 5.01 -1.20 -9.92
C VAL A 97 4.94 -2.02 -11.21
N ASP A 98 4.61 -3.32 -11.13
CA ASP A 98 4.34 -4.14 -12.33
C ASP A 98 3.13 -3.58 -13.12
N ALA A 99 2.08 -3.14 -12.42
CA ALA A 99 0.93 -2.50 -13.05
C ALA A 99 1.28 -1.13 -13.65
N LEU A 100 2.11 -0.33 -12.98
CA LEU A 100 2.64 0.93 -13.51
C LEU A 100 3.40 0.70 -14.82
N GLU A 101 4.31 -0.28 -14.86
CA GLU A 101 5.08 -0.62 -16.05
C GLU A 101 4.17 -1.06 -17.21
N ASN A 102 3.18 -1.91 -16.91
CA ASN A 102 2.19 -2.34 -17.89
C ASN A 102 1.38 -1.15 -18.45
N TRP A 103 0.98 -0.20 -17.60
CA TRP A 103 0.29 1.00 -18.07
C TRP A 103 1.21 1.91 -18.87
N ALA A 104 2.46 2.06 -18.46
CA ALA A 104 3.45 2.83 -19.21
C ALA A 104 3.65 2.30 -20.62
N LEU A 105 3.79 0.98 -20.77
CA LEU A 105 3.96 0.32 -22.07
C LEU A 105 2.70 0.38 -22.93
N LYS A 106 1.53 0.20 -22.34
CA LYS A 106 0.26 0.08 -23.10
C LYS A 106 -0.38 1.42 -23.42
N TYR A 107 -0.32 2.38 -22.50
CA TYR A 107 -1.07 3.64 -22.61
C TYR A 107 -0.15 4.87 -22.62
N GLY A 108 1.13 4.72 -22.23
CA GLY A 108 1.98 5.86 -21.88
C GLY A 108 1.65 6.39 -20.47
N LEU A 109 2.37 7.43 -20.04
CA LEU A 109 2.22 8.00 -18.71
C LEU A 109 1.83 9.48 -18.77
N PRO A 110 0.94 9.96 -17.89
CA PRO A 110 0.71 11.38 -17.67
C PRO A 110 1.91 12.02 -16.94
N ARG A 111 1.86 13.31 -16.72
CA ARG A 111 2.91 14.05 -16.02
C ARG A 111 3.05 13.68 -14.55
N ARG A 112 1.98 13.23 -13.90
CA ARG A 112 1.91 12.94 -12.45
C ARG A 112 1.56 11.49 -12.20
N ILE A 113 2.38 10.82 -11.40
CA ILE A 113 2.16 9.44 -10.92
C ILE A 113 2.06 9.47 -9.41
N LEU A 114 0.95 9.00 -8.85
CA LEU A 114 0.71 8.87 -7.42
C LEU A 114 0.90 7.41 -6.98
N MET A 115 1.90 7.16 -6.15
CA MET A 115 2.16 5.88 -5.50
C MET A 115 1.60 5.93 -4.07
N ALA A 116 0.58 5.13 -3.81
CA ALA A 116 -0.07 5.03 -2.49
C ALA A 116 0.03 3.58 -1.99
N THR A 117 1.27 3.07 -1.95
CA THR A 117 1.67 1.72 -1.52
C THR A 117 2.79 1.81 -0.50
N GLY A 118 3.06 0.70 0.19
CA GLY A 118 4.05 0.59 1.26
C GLY A 118 3.44 -0.09 2.49
N THR A 119 2.14 0.03 2.70
CA THR A 119 1.44 -0.53 3.86
C THR A 119 1.64 -2.04 3.99
N ASN A 120 1.59 -2.77 2.89
CA ASN A 120 1.72 -4.23 2.88
C ASN A 120 3.17 -4.71 2.71
N ASP A 121 4.12 -3.80 2.55
CA ASP A 121 5.54 -4.12 2.49
C ASP A 121 6.16 -4.34 3.88
N ILE A 122 5.43 -4.03 4.97
CA ILE A 122 5.87 -4.35 6.35
C ILE A 122 6.13 -5.84 6.59
N PHE A 123 5.53 -6.71 5.78
CA PHE A 123 5.75 -8.16 5.86
C PHE A 123 7.07 -8.59 5.21
N ASN A 124 7.64 -7.78 4.32
CA ASN A 124 8.95 -8.00 3.70
C ASN A 124 9.60 -6.65 3.30
N PRO A 125 9.98 -5.80 4.27
CA PRO A 125 10.46 -4.45 4.01
C PRO A 125 11.65 -4.35 3.02
N PRO A 126 12.65 -5.23 3.03
CA PRO A 126 13.82 -5.09 2.15
C PRO A 126 13.52 -5.04 0.64
N VAL A 127 12.38 -5.60 0.23
CA VAL A 127 11.97 -5.58 -1.19
C VAL A 127 11.55 -4.18 -1.66
N PHE A 128 11.13 -3.31 -0.73
CA PHE A 128 10.52 -2.02 -1.04
C PHE A 128 11.47 -1.04 -1.74
N ALA A 129 12.70 -0.89 -1.25
CA ALA A 129 13.66 0.08 -1.79
C ALA A 129 13.92 -0.10 -3.30
N ALA A 130 14.09 -1.33 -3.74
CA ALA A 130 14.28 -1.66 -5.15
C ALA A 130 13.07 -1.27 -6.01
N GLN A 131 11.86 -1.26 -5.43
CA GLN A 131 10.64 -0.87 -6.14
C GLN A 131 10.53 0.66 -6.28
N VAL A 132 11.04 1.43 -5.33
CA VAL A 132 11.15 2.89 -5.48
C VAL A 132 12.06 3.24 -6.65
N ASP A 133 13.28 2.70 -6.69
CA ASP A 133 14.21 2.90 -7.80
C ASP A 133 13.64 2.44 -9.16
N ARG A 134 12.91 1.31 -9.18
CA ARG A 134 12.25 0.81 -10.38
C ARG A 134 11.15 1.76 -10.86
N THR A 135 10.33 2.28 -9.96
CA THR A 135 9.30 3.28 -10.26
C THR A 135 9.92 4.51 -10.91
N MET A 136 11.01 5.05 -10.33
CA MET A 136 11.67 6.22 -10.87
C MET A 136 12.27 5.99 -12.27
N ARG A 137 12.80 4.79 -12.54
CA ARG A 137 13.27 4.42 -13.88
C ARG A 137 12.13 4.35 -14.90
N ILE A 138 10.99 3.74 -14.54
CA ILE A 138 9.82 3.62 -15.43
C ILE A 138 9.26 5.00 -15.76
N VAL A 139 9.11 5.87 -14.76
CA VAL A 139 8.50 7.19 -14.91
C VAL A 139 9.42 8.15 -15.64
N GLY A 140 10.74 8.04 -15.45
CA GLY A 140 11.73 8.94 -16.03
C GLY A 140 11.78 10.31 -15.36
N SER A 141 12.71 11.16 -15.79
CA SER A 141 12.97 12.45 -15.14
C SER A 141 11.98 13.56 -15.50
N ASN A 142 11.22 13.40 -16.59
CA ASN A 142 10.32 14.44 -17.13
C ASN A 142 8.92 14.41 -16.50
N ARG A 143 8.69 13.54 -15.53
CA ARG A 143 7.40 13.36 -14.83
C ARG A 143 7.64 13.37 -13.34
N THR A 144 6.60 13.71 -12.58
CA THR A 144 6.67 13.72 -11.12
C THR A 144 6.07 12.45 -10.56
N VAL A 145 6.80 11.78 -9.66
CA VAL A 145 6.30 10.74 -8.78
C VAL A 145 5.93 11.38 -7.46
N ILE A 146 4.71 11.13 -6.99
CA ILE A 146 4.21 11.57 -5.69
C ILE A 146 3.99 10.29 -4.87
N TRP A 147 4.72 10.13 -3.75
CA TRP A 147 4.62 8.92 -2.93
C TRP A 147 4.04 9.24 -1.57
N VAL A 148 2.98 8.53 -1.19
CA VAL A 148 2.39 8.67 0.14
C VAL A 148 3.15 7.77 1.11
N ASN A 149 3.77 8.33 2.13
CA ASN A 149 4.43 7.54 3.16
C ASN A 149 3.41 6.85 4.10
N THR A 150 3.85 5.87 4.88
CA THR A 150 2.97 4.95 5.59
C THR A 150 3.04 5.14 7.10
N GLN A 151 1.92 4.87 7.78
CA GLN A 151 1.84 4.72 9.24
C GLN A 151 1.05 3.46 9.55
N ILE A 152 1.68 2.49 10.23
CA ILE A 152 1.08 1.20 10.51
C ILE A 152 1.37 0.79 11.94
N SER A 153 0.29 0.45 12.66
CA SER A 153 0.33 -0.14 14.00
C SER A 153 -0.98 -0.88 14.22
N ARG A 154 -1.06 -2.12 13.76
CA ARG A 154 -2.31 -2.91 13.80
C ARG A 154 -2.76 -3.17 15.23
N THR A 155 -3.65 -2.32 15.74
CA THR A 155 -4.04 -2.28 17.17
C THR A 155 -4.70 -3.56 17.68
N ALA A 156 -5.27 -4.39 16.82
CA ALA A 156 -5.82 -5.70 17.17
C ALA A 156 -4.75 -6.81 17.31
N LYS A 157 -3.48 -6.53 17.02
CA LYS A 157 -2.39 -7.49 17.16
C LYS A 157 -1.68 -7.34 18.50
N ALA A 158 -0.94 -8.39 18.91
CA ALA A 158 -0.11 -8.34 20.11
C ALA A 158 0.89 -7.18 20.07
N ALA A 159 1.28 -6.62 21.21
CA ALA A 159 2.15 -5.46 21.34
C ALA A 159 3.47 -5.63 20.55
N ALA A 160 4.07 -6.81 20.57
CA ALA A 160 5.30 -7.10 19.83
C ALA A 160 5.12 -6.96 18.32
N VAL A 161 3.96 -7.35 17.78
CA VAL A 161 3.63 -7.18 16.36
C VAL A 161 3.41 -5.71 16.02
N GLN A 162 2.73 -4.95 16.90
CA GLN A 162 2.54 -3.51 16.69
C GLN A 162 3.88 -2.76 16.66
N VAL A 163 4.82 -3.11 17.54
CA VAL A 163 6.19 -2.56 17.53
C VAL A 163 6.92 -2.91 16.24
N ALA A 164 6.78 -4.15 15.76
CA ALA A 164 7.35 -4.56 14.49
C ALA A 164 6.74 -3.79 13.30
N ASP A 165 5.42 -3.61 13.27
CA ASP A 165 4.72 -2.84 12.25
C ASP A 165 5.26 -1.39 12.18
N GLN A 166 5.39 -0.74 13.34
CA GLN A 166 5.90 0.64 13.42
C GLN A 166 7.35 0.72 12.94
N ARG A 167 8.21 -0.19 13.38
CA ARG A 167 9.61 -0.27 12.95
C ARG A 167 9.72 -0.48 11.43
N ASN A 168 8.97 -1.42 10.89
CA ASN A 168 9.00 -1.76 9.46
C ASN A 168 8.41 -0.61 8.62
N SER A 169 7.36 0.05 9.09
CA SER A 169 6.80 1.26 8.49
C SER A 169 7.79 2.41 8.48
N ALA A 170 8.48 2.66 9.58
CA ALA A 170 9.53 3.69 9.68
C ALA A 170 10.69 3.39 8.71
N TRP A 171 11.10 2.14 8.58
CA TRP A 171 12.12 1.72 7.61
C TRP A 171 11.67 2.00 6.16
N ILE A 172 10.43 1.62 5.79
CA ILE A 172 9.83 1.91 4.47
C ILE A 172 9.87 3.42 4.20
N ASN A 173 9.46 4.24 5.16
CA ASN A 173 9.48 5.68 5.03
C ASN A 173 10.91 6.22 4.84
N SER A 174 11.92 5.66 5.55
CA SER A 174 13.31 6.07 5.35
C SER A 174 13.77 5.82 3.90
N GLN A 175 13.33 4.73 3.26
CA GLN A 175 13.66 4.46 1.85
C GLN A 175 13.03 5.48 0.89
N ILE A 176 11.80 5.94 1.19
CA ILE A 176 11.16 7.01 0.41
C ILE A 176 11.91 8.33 0.60
N HIS A 177 12.31 8.66 1.83
CA HIS A 177 13.08 9.87 2.13
C HIS A 177 14.48 9.88 1.48
N ASP A 178 15.16 8.73 1.46
CA ASP A 178 16.45 8.62 0.81
C ASP A 178 16.33 8.73 -0.72
N ALA A 179 15.26 8.18 -1.28
CA ALA A 179 14.95 8.36 -2.69
C ALA A 179 14.60 9.81 -3.05
N ASP A 180 13.89 10.56 -2.19
CA ASP A 180 13.58 11.99 -2.38
C ASP A 180 14.85 12.84 -2.50
N LYS A 181 15.90 12.50 -1.75
CA LYS A 181 17.21 13.16 -1.88
C LYS A 181 17.93 12.83 -3.20
N LYS A 182 17.68 11.61 -3.73
CA LYS A 182 18.32 11.09 -4.94
C LYS A 182 17.60 11.55 -6.22
N TYR A 183 16.27 11.65 -6.18
CA TYR A 183 15.43 11.92 -7.35
C TYR A 183 14.71 13.26 -7.22
N PRO A 184 15.13 14.30 -7.94
CA PRO A 184 14.56 15.65 -7.83
C PRO A 184 13.09 15.74 -8.29
N ASN A 185 12.59 14.73 -8.96
CA ASN A 185 11.20 14.61 -9.40
C ASN A 185 10.34 13.66 -8.54
N LEU A 186 10.83 13.23 -7.38
CA LEU A 186 10.03 12.56 -6.34
C LEU A 186 9.50 13.61 -5.35
N ARG A 187 8.27 13.44 -4.91
CA ARG A 187 7.62 14.25 -3.86
C ARG A 187 6.98 13.33 -2.85
N ILE A 188 7.05 13.67 -1.57
CA ILE A 188 6.47 12.86 -0.49
C ILE A 188 5.21 13.53 0.04
N VAL A 189 4.11 12.77 0.07
CA VAL A 189 2.94 13.11 0.89
C VAL A 189 3.23 12.60 2.30
N ARG A 190 3.47 13.53 3.23
CA ARG A 190 3.95 13.25 4.59
C ARG A 190 2.80 12.86 5.54
N TRP A 191 2.13 11.76 5.22
CA TRP A 191 1.01 11.27 6.02
C TRP A 191 1.43 10.82 7.42
N ALA A 192 2.54 10.09 7.53
CA ALA A 192 3.06 9.61 8.81
C ALA A 192 3.39 10.78 9.75
N GLU A 193 4.08 11.81 9.25
CA GLU A 193 4.45 13.00 10.02
C GLU A 193 3.20 13.83 10.39
N TYR A 194 2.23 13.92 9.49
CA TYR A 194 0.95 14.57 9.78
C TYR A 194 0.23 13.90 10.95
N LEU A 195 0.20 12.57 10.99
CA LEU A 195 -0.38 11.82 12.11
C LEU A 195 0.43 12.01 13.38
N ALA A 196 1.76 11.92 13.31
CA ALA A 196 2.65 12.02 14.45
C ALA A 196 2.66 13.42 15.09
N ALA A 197 2.36 14.47 14.33
CA ALA A 197 2.34 15.86 14.84
C ALA A 197 1.33 16.07 15.97
N GLN A 198 0.28 15.25 16.05
CA GLN A 198 -0.72 15.29 17.12
C GLN A 198 -1.14 13.85 17.48
N PRO A 199 -0.81 13.35 18.69
CA PRO A 199 -1.10 11.96 19.08
C PRO A 199 -2.58 11.54 18.92
N SER A 200 -3.52 12.47 19.14
CA SER A 200 -4.96 12.21 18.95
C SER A 200 -5.34 11.85 17.51
N ARG A 201 -4.57 12.28 16.51
CA ARG A 201 -4.82 11.96 15.10
C ARG A 201 -4.73 10.47 14.82
N MET A 202 -3.85 9.74 15.53
CA MET A 202 -3.72 8.29 15.36
C MET A 202 -5.02 7.54 15.66
N THR A 203 -5.77 7.98 16.67
CA THR A 203 -7.04 7.37 17.07
C THR A 203 -8.25 7.96 16.35
N GLN A 204 -8.20 9.22 15.96
CA GLN A 204 -9.31 9.91 15.29
C GLN A 204 -9.34 9.63 13.78
N LEU A 205 -8.17 9.55 13.16
CA LEU A 205 -8.04 9.47 11.71
C LEU A 205 -7.73 8.06 11.19
N LEU A 206 -7.34 7.12 12.08
CA LEU A 206 -7.12 5.73 11.72
C LEU A 206 -8.10 4.81 12.46
N ARG A 207 -8.65 3.84 11.77
CA ARG A 207 -9.24 2.63 12.35
C ARG A 207 -8.20 1.51 12.34
N GLU A 208 -8.25 0.67 13.35
CA GLU A 208 -7.32 -0.43 13.61
C GLU A 208 -5.83 -0.09 13.43
N GLY A 209 -5.49 1.21 13.45
CA GLY A 209 -4.11 1.70 13.35
C GLY A 209 -3.49 1.64 11.94
N VAL A 210 -4.32 1.46 10.89
CA VAL A 210 -3.88 1.33 9.48
C VAL A 210 -4.76 2.14 8.53
N HIS A 211 -6.04 1.77 8.41
CA HIS A 211 -6.95 2.37 7.45
C HIS A 211 -7.48 3.71 7.96
N THR A 212 -7.73 4.63 7.05
CA THR A 212 -8.36 5.91 7.38
C THR A 212 -9.77 5.72 7.91
N THR A 213 -10.18 6.53 8.89
CA THR A 213 -11.59 6.68 9.24
C THR A 213 -12.32 7.40 8.11
N VAL A 214 -13.62 7.11 7.94
CA VAL A 214 -14.45 7.78 6.94
C VAL A 214 -15.51 8.60 7.69
N PRO A 215 -15.63 9.92 7.43
CA PRO A 215 -14.90 10.69 6.42
C PRO A 215 -13.56 11.28 6.94
N ALA A 216 -13.33 11.42 8.25
CA ALA A 216 -12.32 12.31 8.83
C ALA A 216 -10.88 11.98 8.37
N GLY A 217 -10.44 10.72 8.50
CA GLY A 217 -9.11 10.30 8.09
C GLY A 217 -8.94 10.32 6.57
N GLN A 218 -9.98 9.87 5.85
CA GLN A 218 -10.03 9.93 4.38
C GLN A 218 -9.88 11.36 3.88
N ASP A 219 -10.60 12.31 4.47
CA ASP A 219 -10.55 13.71 4.08
C ASP A 219 -9.19 14.34 4.37
N ALA A 220 -8.61 14.07 5.54
CA ALA A 220 -7.30 14.58 5.91
C ALA A 220 -6.21 14.05 4.98
N ARG A 221 -6.20 12.74 4.69
CA ARG A 221 -5.22 12.12 3.81
C ARG A 221 -5.37 12.60 2.35
N ASN A 222 -6.61 12.65 1.86
CA ASN A 222 -6.89 13.14 0.51
C ASN A 222 -6.51 14.61 0.35
N GLU A 223 -6.67 15.44 1.38
CA GLU A 223 -6.24 16.85 1.35
C GLU A 223 -4.74 16.97 1.13
N LEU A 224 -3.92 16.21 1.85
CA LEU A 224 -2.47 16.19 1.66
C LEU A 224 -2.07 15.73 0.25
N MET A 225 -2.78 14.72 -0.30
CA MET A 225 -2.55 14.27 -1.66
C MET A 225 -2.92 15.34 -2.70
N VAL A 226 -4.06 16.03 -2.53
CA VAL A 226 -4.44 17.14 -3.43
C VAL A 226 -3.39 18.24 -3.40
N GLN A 227 -2.93 18.66 -2.22
CA GLN A 227 -1.89 19.69 -2.09
C GLN A 227 -0.61 19.27 -2.82
N ALA A 228 -0.14 18.04 -2.65
CA ALA A 228 1.05 17.56 -3.32
C ALA A 228 0.90 17.45 -4.85
N ILE A 229 -0.28 17.05 -5.33
CA ILE A 229 -0.58 16.90 -6.76
C ILE A 229 -0.68 18.26 -7.44
N THR A 230 -1.29 19.25 -6.80
CA THR A 230 -1.49 20.58 -7.37
C THR A 230 -0.25 21.48 -7.30
N ALA A 231 0.74 21.12 -6.50
CA ALA A 231 2.02 21.84 -6.38
C ALA A 231 3.04 21.51 -7.50
N VAL A 232 2.71 20.58 -8.43
CA VAL A 232 3.65 20.09 -9.47
C VAL A 232 3.05 20.07 -10.87
#